data_5647ca55cf5f88c690c85ad7ee8a3a6c
#
_entry.id   5647ca55cf5f88c690c85ad7ee8a3a6c
#
_cell.length_a   1.000
_cell.length_b   1.000
_cell.length_c   1.000
_cell.angle_alpha   90.00
_cell.angle_beta   90.00
_cell.angle_gamma   90.00
#
_symmetry.space_group_name_H-M   'P 1'
#
loop_
_entity.id
_entity.type
_entity.pdbx_description
1 polymer ?
#
loop_
_entity_poly.entity_id
_entity_poly.type
_entity_poly.pdbx_seq_one_letter_code
_entity_poly.pdbx_strand_id
1 'polypeptide(L)'
;MPKALLLENIHPDAAKSLRDHGFEVETMKGALSEDELIDALDGVDLVGVRSKTNVTARVLDARPTLSAIGCFCIGTNQVDLAHAGKRGIAVFNAPYSDRKSVV
;
A
#
# COMPACT_ATOMS: atom_id res chain seq x y z
N MET A 1 -5.10 17.01 -1.41
CA MET A 1 -4.05 16.31 -0.70
C MET A 1 -4.04 14.86 -1.11
N PRO A 2 -2.89 14.27 -1.33
CA PRO A 2 -2.85 12.85 -1.64
C PRO A 2 -3.29 12.04 -0.42
N LYS A 3 -3.90 10.90 -0.67
CA LYS A 3 -4.44 10.05 0.39
C LYS A 3 -3.74 8.71 0.41
N ALA A 4 -3.38 8.24 1.58
CA ALA A 4 -2.76 6.93 1.77
C ALA A 4 -3.64 6.06 2.64
N LEU A 5 -3.74 4.78 2.30
CA LEU A 5 -4.47 3.79 3.08
C LEU A 5 -3.49 2.72 3.52
N LEU A 6 -3.34 2.51 4.82
CA LEU A 6 -2.43 1.50 5.36
C LEU A 6 -3.24 0.37 5.99
N LEU A 7 -3.00 -0.84 5.52
CA LEU A 7 -3.75 -2.02 5.93
C LEU A 7 -2.93 -2.94 6.84
N GLU A 8 -3.60 -3.91 7.42
CA GLU A 8 -2.92 -4.97 8.18
C GLU A 8 -2.13 -4.46 9.38
N ASN A 9 -2.65 -3.44 10.04
CA ASN A 9 -2.04 -2.91 11.26
C ASN A 9 -0.57 -2.56 11.06
N ILE A 10 -0.26 -1.87 9.97
CA ILE A 10 1.09 -1.42 9.69
C ILE A 10 1.56 -0.50 10.80
N HIS A 11 2.85 -0.57 11.12
CA HIS A 11 3.44 0.17 12.21
C HIS A 11 3.06 1.66 12.15
N PRO A 12 2.69 2.28 13.27
CA PRO A 12 2.23 3.67 13.26
C PRO A 12 3.27 4.67 12.77
N ASP A 13 4.56 4.32 12.80
CA ASP A 13 5.59 5.19 12.28
C ASP A 13 5.44 5.41 10.78
N ALA A 14 4.91 4.44 10.06
CA ALA A 14 4.65 4.60 8.63
C ALA A 14 3.57 5.67 8.40
N ALA A 15 2.50 5.63 9.19
CA ALA A 15 1.44 6.62 9.09
C ALA A 15 1.97 8.01 9.41
N LYS A 16 2.79 8.12 10.45
CA LYS A 16 3.35 9.40 10.84
C LYS A 16 4.24 9.96 9.75
N SER A 17 5.08 9.12 9.17
CA SER A 17 5.97 9.54 8.09
C SER A 17 5.20 10.07 6.89
N LEU A 18 4.12 9.39 6.52
CA LEU A 18 3.31 9.84 5.40
C LEU A 18 2.60 11.16 5.70
N ARG A 19 2.09 11.32 6.91
CA ARG A 19 1.47 12.57 7.31
C ARG A 19 2.47 13.71 7.27
N ASP A 20 3.71 13.46 7.68
CA ASP A 20 4.76 14.46 7.64
C ASP A 20 5.09 14.88 6.21
N HIS A 21 4.82 14.01 5.23
CA HIS A 21 5.01 14.31 3.82
C HIS A 21 3.75 14.86 3.15
N GLY A 22 2.73 15.20 3.92
CA GLY A 22 1.55 15.84 3.37
C GLY A 22 0.43 14.91 2.96
N PHE A 23 0.51 13.62 3.31
CA PHE A 23 -0.56 12.69 2.98
C PHE A 23 -1.66 12.71 4.03
N GLU A 24 -2.88 12.53 3.58
CA GLU A 24 -4.00 12.23 4.46
C GLU A 24 -3.98 10.72 4.63
N VAL A 25 -3.84 10.21 5.86
CA VAL A 25 -3.62 8.78 6.09
C VAL A 25 -4.80 8.16 6.81
N GLU A 26 -5.29 7.04 6.27
CA GLU A 26 -6.25 6.18 6.94
C GLU A 26 -5.57 4.86 7.24
N THR A 27 -5.91 4.25 8.36
CA THR A 27 -5.30 2.97 8.75
C THR A 27 -6.40 1.96 9.04
N MET A 28 -6.12 0.69 8.77
CA MET A 28 -7.01 -0.42 9.08
C MET A 28 -6.21 -1.55 9.69
N LYS A 29 -6.82 -2.31 10.58
CA LYS A 29 -6.11 -3.35 11.29
C LYS A 29 -6.02 -4.67 10.54
N GLY A 30 -6.92 -4.92 9.64
CA GLY A 30 -6.99 -6.21 8.95
C GLY A 30 -6.65 -6.13 7.49
N ALA A 31 -6.52 -7.30 6.87
CA ALA A 31 -6.40 -7.40 5.43
C ALA A 31 -7.79 -7.28 4.80
N LEU A 32 -7.85 -6.91 3.54
CA LEU A 32 -9.10 -6.80 2.80
C LEU A 32 -9.10 -7.79 1.64
N SER A 33 -10.29 -8.27 1.29
CA SER A 33 -10.44 -9.08 0.10
C SER A 33 -10.31 -8.18 -1.12
N GLU A 34 -10.24 -8.78 -2.30
CA GLU A 34 -10.06 -8.01 -3.53
C GLU A 34 -11.18 -6.99 -3.72
N ASP A 35 -12.44 -7.41 -3.52
CA ASP A 35 -13.57 -6.50 -3.70
C ASP A 35 -13.58 -5.41 -2.63
N GLU A 36 -13.28 -5.76 -1.40
CA GLU A 36 -13.20 -4.77 -0.32
C GLU A 36 -12.08 -3.78 -0.58
N LEU A 37 -10.96 -4.26 -1.10
CA LEU A 37 -9.83 -3.40 -1.39
C LEU A 37 -10.16 -2.41 -2.50
N ILE A 38 -10.86 -2.85 -3.53
CA ILE A 38 -11.28 -1.97 -4.61
C ILE A 38 -12.14 -0.84 -4.06
N ASP A 39 -13.09 -1.17 -3.18
CA ASP A 39 -13.93 -0.14 -2.59
C ASP A 39 -13.14 0.81 -1.69
N ALA A 40 -12.22 0.27 -0.91
CA ALA A 40 -11.44 1.08 0.02
C ALA A 40 -10.46 2.01 -0.68
N LEU A 41 -10.02 1.66 -1.88
CA LEU A 41 -9.06 2.46 -2.62
C LEU A 41 -9.68 3.61 -3.42
N ASP A 42 -10.97 3.84 -3.29
CA ASP A 42 -11.61 4.94 -4.00
C ASP A 42 -11.00 6.27 -3.52
N GLY A 43 -10.37 6.99 -4.44
CA GLY A 43 -9.72 8.26 -4.10
C GLY A 43 -8.37 8.14 -3.42
N VAL A 44 -7.83 6.93 -3.30
CA VAL A 44 -6.55 6.70 -2.64
C VAL A 44 -5.42 6.74 -3.64
N ASP A 45 -4.33 7.42 -3.29
CA ASP A 45 -3.16 7.55 -4.16
C ASP A 45 -2.07 6.54 -3.81
N LEU A 46 -1.97 6.15 -2.54
CA LEU A 46 -0.96 5.20 -2.09
C LEU A 46 -1.60 4.18 -1.15
N VAL A 47 -1.31 2.91 -1.35
CA VAL A 47 -1.79 1.86 -0.45
C VAL A 47 -0.61 1.14 0.17
N GLY A 48 -0.65 0.92 1.48
CA GLY A 48 0.35 0.13 2.19
C GLY A 48 -0.24 -1.21 2.58
N VAL A 49 0.46 -2.28 2.27
CA VAL A 49 0.00 -3.64 2.57
C VAL A 49 1.12 -4.44 3.22
N ARG A 50 0.75 -5.54 3.84
CA ARG A 50 1.72 -6.51 4.36
C ARG A 50 1.50 -7.81 3.59
N SER A 51 1.68 -8.95 4.24
CA SER A 51 1.70 -10.22 3.53
C SER A 51 0.32 -10.80 3.24
N LYS A 52 -0.73 -10.26 3.85
CA LYS A 52 -2.06 -10.87 3.72
C LYS A 52 -2.98 -10.22 2.70
N THR A 53 -2.68 -9.03 2.25
CA THR A 53 -3.52 -8.34 1.27
C THR A 53 -2.89 -8.46 -0.10
N ASN A 54 -3.65 -8.98 -1.06
CA ASN A 54 -3.15 -9.16 -2.42
C ASN A 54 -3.61 -8.00 -3.30
N VAL A 55 -2.66 -7.31 -3.92
CA VAL A 55 -2.96 -6.25 -4.86
C VAL A 55 -2.81 -6.84 -6.26
N THR A 56 -3.93 -7.24 -6.83
CA THR A 56 -3.96 -7.97 -8.09
C THR A 56 -4.16 -7.04 -9.27
N ALA A 57 -4.00 -7.56 -10.48
CA ALA A 57 -4.25 -6.78 -11.69
C ALA A 57 -5.68 -6.24 -11.70
N ARG A 58 -6.65 -7.00 -11.20
CA ARG A 58 -8.04 -6.55 -11.14
C ARG A 58 -8.18 -5.30 -10.27
N VAL A 59 -7.51 -5.27 -9.13
CA VAL A 59 -7.54 -4.13 -8.23
C VAL A 59 -6.90 -2.92 -8.91
N LEU A 60 -5.76 -3.12 -9.55
CA LEU A 60 -5.05 -2.04 -10.22
C LEU A 60 -5.87 -1.44 -11.36
N ASP A 61 -6.55 -2.28 -12.12
CA ASP A 61 -7.38 -1.81 -13.23
C ASP A 61 -8.63 -1.07 -12.72
N ALA A 62 -9.16 -1.49 -11.58
CA ALA A 62 -10.36 -0.86 -11.03
C ALA A 62 -10.07 0.51 -10.41
N ARG A 63 -8.83 0.76 -10.04
CA ARG A 63 -8.45 2.02 -9.39
C ARG A 63 -7.26 2.66 -10.12
N PRO A 64 -7.49 3.25 -11.28
CA PRO A 64 -6.40 3.85 -12.05
C PRO A 64 -5.78 5.08 -11.40
N THR A 65 -6.41 5.64 -10.39
CA THR A 65 -5.83 6.78 -9.67
C THR A 65 -4.77 6.36 -8.66
N LEU A 66 -4.67 5.07 -8.35
CA LEU A 66 -3.65 4.59 -7.44
C LEU A 66 -2.28 4.76 -8.09
N SER A 67 -1.36 5.43 -7.44
CA SER A 67 -0.06 5.74 -8.03
C SER A 67 1.11 5.06 -7.34
N ALA A 68 0.92 4.52 -6.13
CA ALA A 68 2.02 3.88 -5.42
C ALA A 68 1.50 2.77 -4.51
N ILE A 69 2.31 1.73 -4.32
CA ILE A 69 2.02 0.62 -3.43
C ILE A 69 3.22 0.41 -2.53
N GLY A 70 3.02 0.44 -1.23
CA GLY A 70 4.06 0.15 -0.26
C GLY A 70 3.88 -1.23 0.33
N CYS A 71 4.91 -2.06 0.27
CA CYS A 71 4.90 -3.40 0.86
C CYS A 71 5.68 -3.34 2.15
N PHE A 72 4.97 -3.35 3.27
CA PHE A 72 5.60 -3.23 4.60
C PHE A 72 5.91 -4.61 5.17
N CYS A 73 6.62 -5.39 4.39
CA CYS A 73 7.04 -6.74 4.75
C CYS A 73 8.29 -7.08 3.95
N ILE A 74 8.81 -8.27 4.13
CA ILE A 74 10.06 -8.63 3.47
C ILE A 74 9.91 -8.82 1.97
N GLY A 75 8.80 -9.38 1.50
CA GLY A 75 8.62 -9.67 0.09
C GLY A 75 7.55 -8.82 -0.56
N THR A 76 7.42 -8.92 -1.87
CA THR A 76 6.41 -8.22 -2.62
C THR A 76 5.52 -9.19 -3.41
N ASN A 77 5.51 -10.48 -3.03
CA ASN A 77 4.77 -11.50 -3.75
C ASN A 77 3.27 -11.23 -3.83
N GLN A 78 2.73 -10.48 -2.90
CA GLN A 78 1.32 -10.19 -2.86
C GLN A 78 0.90 -9.12 -3.85
N VAL A 79 1.83 -8.51 -4.56
CA VAL A 79 1.53 -7.47 -5.53
C VAL A 79 1.86 -7.97 -6.93
N ASP A 80 0.98 -7.71 -7.90
CA ASP A 80 1.26 -8.04 -9.29
C ASP A 80 2.22 -6.99 -9.85
N LEU A 81 3.51 -7.23 -9.70
CA LEU A 81 4.54 -6.26 -10.07
C LEU A 81 4.55 -5.97 -11.57
N ALA A 82 4.34 -6.98 -12.38
CA ALA A 82 4.35 -6.80 -13.82
C ALA A 82 3.23 -5.87 -14.27
N HIS A 83 2.03 -6.08 -13.73
CA HIS A 83 0.90 -5.25 -14.10
C HIS A 83 1.04 -3.84 -13.54
N ALA A 84 1.54 -3.71 -12.32
CA ALA A 84 1.79 -2.39 -11.74
C ALA A 84 2.77 -1.60 -12.59
N GLY A 85 3.83 -2.25 -13.07
CA GLY A 85 4.80 -1.61 -13.93
C GLY A 85 4.19 -1.12 -15.23
N LYS A 86 3.29 -1.90 -15.83
CA LYS A 86 2.61 -1.48 -17.06
C LYS A 86 1.73 -0.26 -16.84
N ARG A 87 1.18 -0.12 -15.65
CA ARG A 87 0.31 1.00 -15.32
C ARG A 87 1.08 2.22 -14.81
N GLY A 88 2.38 2.12 -14.67
CA GLY A 88 3.19 3.21 -14.16
C GLY A 88 3.07 3.40 -12.66
N ILE A 89 2.65 2.37 -11.93
CA ILE A 89 2.48 2.44 -10.48
C ILE A 89 3.79 2.08 -9.80
N ALA A 90 4.27 2.92 -8.90
CA ALA A 90 5.48 2.65 -8.16
C ALA A 90 5.22 1.63 -7.07
N VAL A 91 6.09 0.63 -6.94
CA VAL A 91 6.00 -0.36 -5.87
C VAL A 91 7.30 -0.33 -5.09
N PHE A 92 7.21 -0.21 -3.79
CA PHE A 92 8.42 -0.20 -2.96
C PHE A 92 8.23 -1.09 -1.75
N ASN A 93 9.36 -1.49 -1.17
CA ASN A 93 9.36 -2.37 -0.01
C ASN A 93 9.91 -1.59 1.19
N ALA A 94 9.20 -1.59 2.28
CA ALA A 94 9.57 -0.84 3.47
C ALA A 94 9.31 -1.66 4.73
N PRO A 95 10.24 -2.55 5.09
CA PRO A 95 10.05 -3.43 6.25
C PRO A 95 10.27 -2.70 7.56
N TYR A 96 9.30 -1.97 8.01
CA TYR A 96 9.42 -1.21 9.24
C TYR A 96 9.59 -2.06 10.49
N SER A 97 9.26 -3.33 10.42
CA SER A 97 9.42 -4.16 11.58
C SER A 97 10.88 -4.42 11.91
N ASP A 98 11.79 -4.16 10.97
CA ASP A 98 13.19 -4.41 11.18
C ASP A 98 13.91 -3.11 11.26
N ARG A 99 14.00 -2.59 12.43
CA ARG A 99 14.53 -1.41 12.58
C ARG A 99 15.85 -1.25 12.34
N LYS A 100 16.60 -2.13 12.37
CA LYS A 100 17.88 -1.97 12.20
C LYS A 100 18.26 -1.79 10.91
N SER A 101 17.51 -1.93 10.11
CA SER A 101 17.95 -1.89 8.81
C SER A 101 18.48 -0.67 8.38
N VAL A 102 18.60 0.04 8.91
CA VAL A 102 19.11 1.07 8.49
C VAL A 102 20.13 1.12 7.90
N VAL A 103 20.69 0.91 7.74
CA VAL A 103 21.78 0.93 7.15
C VAL A 103 22.15 1.47 6.77
#